data_24fbd9f4bf028844a7e95a439b6950a4
#
_entry.id   24fbd9f4bf028844a7e95a439b6950a4
#
_cell.length_a   1.000
_cell.length_b   1.000
_cell.length_c   1.000
_cell.angle_alpha   90.00
_cell.angle_beta   90.00
_cell.angle_gamma   90.00
#
_symmetry.space_group_name_H-M   'P 1'
#
loop_
_entity.id
_entity.type
_entity.pdbx_description
1 polymer ?
#
loop_
_entity_poly.entity_id
_entity_poly.type
_entity_poly.pdbx_seq_one_letter_code
_entity_poly.pdbx_strand_id
1 'polypeptide(L)'
;MSALAPATAIHRLVDLCRAAQYPAMVAKMTSGWVVMGERQVFAGYCLLLPDPVVPHLNALADAGRAQFLSDMAMAGDALMQATAAVRINYAIYGNVDPALHAHLFPRHANEPPATRTAQPWALDWSLAPEYSDALYGDLKRRIAACLSTAIPKS
;
A
#
# COMPACT_ATOMS: atom_id res chain seq x y z
N MET A 1 -9.78 12.84 30.05
CA MET A 1 -8.58 12.85 29.18
C MET A 1 -8.54 11.54 28.44
N SER A 2 -8.78 11.56 27.13
CA SER A 2 -8.57 10.37 26.31
C SER A 2 -7.06 10.19 26.15
N ALA A 3 -6.52 9.09 26.65
CA ALA A 3 -5.13 8.73 26.41
C ALA A 3 -4.95 8.60 24.89
N LEU A 4 -4.00 9.31 24.32
CA LEU A 4 -3.61 9.12 22.91
C LEU A 4 -3.25 7.65 22.73
N ALA A 5 -3.87 7.00 21.75
CA ALA A 5 -3.53 5.63 21.41
C ALA A 5 -2.01 5.53 21.11
N PRO A 6 -1.34 4.46 21.55
CA PRO A 6 0.10 4.33 21.34
C PRO A 6 0.44 4.35 19.85
N ALA A 7 1.58 4.95 19.51
CA ALA A 7 2.08 5.00 18.16
C ALA A 7 2.33 3.57 17.63
N THR A 8 1.76 3.24 16.47
CA THR A 8 1.87 1.92 15.83
C THR A 8 3.02 1.90 14.80
N ALA A 9 3.25 0.74 14.17
CA ALA A 9 4.17 0.63 13.04
C ALA A 9 3.77 1.57 11.89
N ILE A 10 2.46 1.75 11.64
CA ILE A 10 1.95 2.66 10.61
C ILE A 10 2.35 4.11 10.90
N HIS A 11 2.24 4.56 12.16
CA HIS A 11 2.70 5.91 12.55
C HIS A 11 4.19 6.11 12.22
N ARG A 12 5.03 5.13 12.56
CA ARG A 12 6.47 5.21 12.26
C ARG A 12 6.75 5.25 10.76
N LEU A 13 6.04 4.46 9.95
CA LEU A 13 6.20 4.48 8.50
C LEU A 13 5.80 5.83 7.91
N VAL A 14 4.69 6.41 8.34
CA VAL A 14 4.25 7.73 7.89
C VAL A 14 5.26 8.81 8.27
N ASP A 15 5.82 8.77 9.49
CA ASP A 15 6.86 9.71 9.90
C ASP A 15 8.12 9.58 9.05
N LEU A 16 8.55 8.36 8.72
CA LEU A 16 9.68 8.12 7.82
C LEU A 16 9.39 8.62 6.39
N CYS A 17 8.16 8.46 5.89
CA CYS A 17 7.74 9.00 4.60
C CYS A 17 7.79 10.54 4.59
N ARG A 18 7.26 11.19 5.63
CA ARG A 18 7.33 12.66 5.80
C ARG A 18 8.77 13.18 5.80
N ALA A 19 9.68 12.43 6.41
CA ALA A 19 11.10 12.75 6.47
C ALA A 19 11.89 12.36 5.20
N ALA A 20 11.23 11.76 4.20
CA ALA A 20 11.87 11.19 3.00
C ALA A 20 12.98 10.16 3.32
N GLN A 21 12.79 9.40 4.41
CA GLN A 21 13.76 8.42 4.93
C GLN A 21 13.31 6.96 4.79
N TYR A 22 12.11 6.71 4.22
CA TYR A 22 11.64 5.35 4.03
C TYR A 22 12.02 4.83 2.63
N PRO A 23 12.94 3.85 2.51
CA PRO A 23 13.43 3.38 1.21
C PRO A 23 12.33 2.81 0.30
N ALA A 24 11.31 2.19 0.89
CA ALA A 24 10.19 1.60 0.17
C ALA A 24 9.07 2.60 -0.18
N MET A 25 9.24 3.89 0.11
CA MET A 25 8.28 4.93 -0.27
C MET A 25 8.18 5.03 -1.80
N VAL A 26 6.93 4.97 -2.30
CA VAL A 26 6.63 5.09 -3.74
C VAL A 26 6.24 6.52 -4.10
N ALA A 27 5.21 7.04 -3.46
CA ALA A 27 4.67 8.36 -3.78
C ALA A 27 3.80 8.91 -2.65
N LYS A 28 3.71 10.25 -2.60
CA LYS A 28 2.69 10.94 -1.82
C LYS A 28 1.39 11.02 -2.62
N MET A 29 0.29 10.70 -1.94
CA MET A 29 -1.08 10.88 -2.45
C MET A 29 -1.78 12.00 -1.67
N THR A 30 -2.95 12.42 -2.13
CA THR A 30 -3.74 13.43 -1.43
C THR A 30 -4.10 12.99 -0.01
N SER A 31 -4.46 11.71 0.18
CA SER A 31 -4.86 11.16 1.48
C SER A 31 -3.71 10.58 2.31
N GLY A 32 -2.51 10.43 1.74
CA GLY A 32 -1.40 9.81 2.46
C GLY A 32 -0.25 9.36 1.57
N TRP A 33 0.25 8.15 1.79
CA TRP A 33 1.47 7.64 1.17
C TRP A 33 1.27 6.24 0.59
N VAL A 34 1.74 6.01 -0.63
CA VAL A 34 1.91 4.67 -1.18
C VAL A 34 3.32 4.21 -0.88
N VAL A 35 3.44 3.03 -0.30
CA VAL A 35 4.73 2.39 0.00
C VAL A 35 4.73 0.94 -0.49
N MET A 36 5.90 0.41 -0.86
CA MET A 36 6.04 -1.03 -1.12
C MET A 36 5.94 -1.80 0.20
N GLY A 37 5.28 -2.96 0.19
CA GLY A 37 5.22 -3.84 1.35
C GLY A 37 6.61 -4.40 1.70
N GLU A 38 6.88 -4.54 2.98
CA GLU A 38 8.16 -5.06 3.49
C GLU A 38 8.46 -6.47 2.97
N ARG A 39 7.44 -7.32 2.93
CA ARG A 39 7.50 -8.66 2.32
C ARG A 39 6.73 -8.65 1.00
N GLN A 40 7.43 -8.90 -0.09
CA GLN A 40 6.86 -8.87 -1.43
C GLN A 40 6.26 -10.24 -1.78
N VAL A 41 5.18 -10.61 -1.08
CA VAL A 41 4.44 -11.86 -1.30
C VAL A 41 3.89 -11.96 -2.72
N PHE A 42 3.56 -10.83 -3.32
CA PHE A 42 3.41 -10.63 -4.76
C PHE A 42 4.29 -9.46 -5.16
N ALA A 43 5.05 -9.59 -6.24
CA ALA A 43 5.89 -8.50 -6.73
C ALA A 43 5.03 -7.27 -7.06
N GLY A 44 5.30 -6.16 -6.42
CA GLY A 44 4.51 -4.94 -6.52
C GLY A 44 3.48 -4.75 -5.40
N TYR A 45 3.41 -5.66 -4.44
CA TYR A 45 2.57 -5.46 -3.26
C TYR A 45 2.87 -4.12 -2.59
N CYS A 46 1.83 -3.30 -2.43
CA CYS A 46 1.90 -1.98 -1.82
C CYS A 46 0.89 -1.81 -0.70
N LEU A 47 1.14 -0.77 0.10
CA LEU A 47 0.23 -0.26 1.11
C LEU A 47 -0.12 1.20 0.80
N LEU A 48 -1.36 1.60 1.08
CA LEU A 48 -1.74 3.00 1.20
C LEU A 48 -1.90 3.32 2.68
N LEU A 49 -1.12 4.29 3.15
CA LEU A 49 -1.08 4.76 4.53
C LEU A 49 -1.70 6.15 4.60
N PRO A 50 -2.73 6.39 5.43
CA PRO A 50 -3.31 7.73 5.56
C PRO A 50 -2.36 8.68 6.28
N ASP A 51 -2.40 9.95 5.91
CA ASP A 51 -1.67 11.03 6.57
C ASP A 51 -2.57 12.27 6.71
N PRO A 52 -2.99 12.63 7.91
CA PRO A 52 -2.62 12.06 9.21
C PRO A 52 -3.14 10.64 9.45
N VAL A 53 -2.44 9.88 10.29
CA VAL A 53 -2.83 8.52 10.66
C VAL A 53 -4.12 8.54 11.47
N VAL A 54 -5.05 7.67 11.14
CA VAL A 54 -6.33 7.48 11.85
C VAL A 54 -6.50 6.00 12.22
N PRO A 55 -7.34 5.68 13.22
CA PRO A 55 -7.43 4.30 13.71
C PRO A 55 -8.12 3.33 12.71
N HIS A 56 -9.05 3.79 11.91
CA HIS A 56 -9.80 2.95 10.97
C HIS A 56 -10.53 3.80 9.93
N LEU A 57 -10.99 3.17 8.86
CA LEU A 57 -11.66 3.83 7.73
C LEU A 57 -12.87 4.69 8.17
N ASN A 58 -13.65 4.19 9.13
CA ASN A 58 -14.85 4.87 9.59
C ASN A 58 -14.56 6.07 10.52
N ALA A 59 -13.29 6.27 10.92
CA ALA A 59 -12.86 7.47 11.64
C ALA A 59 -12.62 8.66 10.71
N LEU A 60 -12.50 8.43 9.40
CA LEU A 60 -12.39 9.50 8.42
C LEU A 60 -13.77 10.16 8.21
N ALA A 61 -13.79 11.51 8.14
CA ALA A 61 -14.93 12.24 7.64
C ALA A 61 -15.24 11.89 6.18
N ASP A 62 -16.45 12.13 5.72
CA ASP A 62 -16.94 11.67 4.41
C ASP A 62 -16.02 12.06 3.25
N ALA A 63 -15.56 13.30 3.20
CA ALA A 63 -14.64 13.75 2.14
C ALA A 63 -13.26 13.06 2.22
N GLY A 64 -12.69 12.90 3.42
CA GLY A 64 -11.43 12.21 3.63
C GLY A 64 -11.51 10.72 3.32
N ARG A 65 -12.63 10.10 3.68
CA ARG A 65 -12.91 8.69 3.36
C ARG A 65 -13.04 8.48 1.85
N ALA A 66 -13.78 9.33 1.16
CA ALA A 66 -13.91 9.29 -0.29
C ALA A 66 -12.55 9.48 -0.97
N GLN A 67 -11.73 10.41 -0.49
CA GLN A 67 -10.38 10.62 -1.02
C GLN A 67 -9.47 9.42 -0.80
N PHE A 68 -9.48 8.83 0.40
CA PHE A 68 -8.68 7.63 0.71
C PHE A 68 -9.05 6.45 -0.21
N LEU A 69 -10.34 6.20 -0.41
CA LEU A 69 -10.82 5.13 -1.29
C LEU A 69 -10.48 5.42 -2.76
N SER A 70 -10.58 6.68 -3.19
CA SER A 70 -10.17 7.10 -4.53
C SER A 70 -8.67 6.90 -4.75
N ASP A 71 -7.84 7.33 -3.81
CA ASP A 71 -6.38 7.15 -3.86
C ASP A 71 -6.00 5.66 -3.87
N MET A 72 -6.71 4.83 -3.11
CA MET A 72 -6.54 3.38 -3.12
C MET A 72 -6.78 2.80 -4.53
N ALA A 73 -7.86 3.20 -5.19
CA ALA A 73 -8.17 2.76 -6.55
C ALA A 73 -7.13 3.29 -7.56
N MET A 74 -6.72 4.55 -7.45
CA MET A 74 -5.67 5.13 -8.32
C MET A 74 -4.33 4.40 -8.15
N ALA A 75 -3.95 4.06 -6.93
CA ALA A 75 -2.75 3.25 -6.68
C ALA A 75 -2.88 1.86 -7.31
N GLY A 76 -4.06 1.26 -7.27
CA GLY A 76 -4.36 0.00 -7.96
C GLY A 76 -4.22 0.08 -9.46
N ASP A 77 -4.72 1.15 -10.10
CA ASP A 77 -4.56 1.39 -11.54
C ASP A 77 -3.08 1.49 -11.92
N ALA A 78 -2.29 2.22 -11.13
CA ALA A 78 -0.84 2.33 -11.35
C ALA A 78 -0.12 0.99 -11.19
N LEU A 79 -0.52 0.18 -10.20
CA LEU A 79 0.00 -1.18 -10.01
C LEU A 79 -0.33 -2.09 -11.19
N MET A 80 -1.57 -2.07 -11.67
CA MET A 80 -1.96 -2.86 -12.85
C MET A 80 -1.11 -2.49 -14.07
N GLN A 81 -0.91 -1.21 -14.30
CA GLN A 81 -0.09 -0.72 -15.41
C GLN A 81 1.39 -1.10 -15.26
N ALA A 82 1.96 -0.93 -14.07
CA ALA A 82 3.38 -1.18 -13.83
C ALA A 82 3.75 -2.67 -13.77
N THR A 83 2.83 -3.53 -13.36
CA THR A 83 3.08 -4.97 -13.13
C THR A 83 2.43 -5.88 -14.17
N ALA A 84 1.59 -5.36 -15.06
CA ALA A 84 0.72 -6.13 -15.95
C ALA A 84 -0.22 -7.10 -15.20
N ALA A 85 -0.57 -6.78 -13.96
CA ALA A 85 -1.52 -7.55 -13.17
C ALA A 85 -2.91 -7.56 -13.82
N VAL A 86 -3.64 -8.65 -13.68
CA VAL A 86 -5.01 -8.77 -14.21
C VAL A 86 -6.05 -8.22 -13.25
N ARG A 87 -5.69 -8.05 -11.99
CA ARG A 87 -6.51 -7.41 -10.94
C ARG A 87 -5.68 -7.04 -9.73
N ILE A 88 -6.23 -6.18 -8.91
CA ILE A 88 -5.70 -5.89 -7.57
C ILE A 88 -6.68 -6.45 -6.53
N ASN A 89 -6.18 -7.19 -5.57
CA ASN A 89 -6.93 -7.49 -4.37
C ASN A 89 -6.68 -6.38 -3.35
N TYR A 90 -7.74 -5.78 -2.86
CA TYR A 90 -7.69 -4.75 -1.84
C TYR A 90 -8.14 -5.33 -0.51
N ALA A 91 -7.46 -4.95 0.56
CA ALA A 91 -7.88 -5.35 1.91
C ALA A 91 -7.56 -4.25 2.93
N ILE A 92 -8.49 -4.03 3.83
CA ILE A 92 -8.34 -3.14 4.98
C ILE A 92 -8.64 -3.96 6.23
N TYR A 93 -7.62 -4.18 7.06
CA TYR A 93 -7.72 -4.85 8.35
C TYR A 93 -7.20 -3.92 9.45
N GLY A 94 -7.30 -4.30 10.68
CA GLY A 94 -6.83 -3.52 11.82
C GLY A 94 -6.59 -4.40 13.04
N ASN A 95 -6.45 -5.72 12.83
CA ASN A 95 -6.37 -6.68 13.93
C ASN A 95 -4.96 -6.80 14.51
N VAL A 96 -3.93 -6.58 13.70
CA VAL A 96 -2.53 -6.62 14.12
C VAL A 96 -2.03 -5.20 14.42
N ASP A 97 -2.11 -4.31 13.44
CA ASP A 97 -1.85 -2.88 13.65
C ASP A 97 -3.20 -2.13 13.58
N PRO A 98 -3.64 -1.52 14.68
CA PRO A 98 -4.96 -0.89 14.75
C PRO A 98 -5.05 0.48 14.07
N ALA A 99 -4.04 0.89 13.33
CA ALA A 99 -4.11 2.08 12.48
C ALA A 99 -4.59 1.75 11.07
N LEU A 100 -5.31 2.68 10.45
CA LEU A 100 -5.79 2.50 9.07
C LEU A 100 -4.62 2.29 8.12
N HIS A 101 -4.71 1.25 7.32
CA HIS A 101 -3.85 1.00 6.16
C HIS A 101 -4.58 0.08 5.19
N ALA A 102 -4.41 0.32 3.89
CA ALA A 102 -4.96 -0.53 2.85
C ALA A 102 -3.85 -1.34 2.19
N HIS A 103 -4.09 -2.64 2.01
CA HIS A 103 -3.22 -3.55 1.27
C HIS A 103 -3.66 -3.62 -0.18
N LEU A 104 -2.71 -3.53 -1.12
CA LEU A 104 -2.94 -3.63 -2.55
C LEU A 104 -2.06 -4.76 -3.10
N PHE A 105 -2.68 -5.88 -3.48
CA PHE A 105 -1.98 -7.06 -3.97
C PHE A 105 -2.22 -7.22 -5.48
N PRO A 106 -1.19 -7.01 -6.34
CA PRO A 106 -1.30 -7.33 -7.75
C PRO A 106 -1.39 -8.85 -7.93
N ARG A 107 -2.38 -9.28 -8.75
CA ARG A 107 -2.60 -10.70 -9.05
C ARG A 107 -2.42 -10.94 -10.53
N HIS A 108 -1.73 -12.02 -10.89
CA HIS A 108 -1.29 -12.29 -12.24
C HIS A 108 -1.98 -13.52 -12.82
N ALA A 109 -2.23 -13.52 -14.16
CA ALA A 109 -2.85 -14.63 -14.85
C ALA A 109 -1.99 -15.91 -14.83
N ASN A 110 -0.68 -15.76 -14.74
CA ASN A 110 0.30 -16.84 -14.74
C ASN A 110 0.66 -17.36 -13.34
N GLU A 111 -0.07 -16.96 -12.30
CA GLU A 111 0.14 -17.53 -10.98
C GLU A 111 -0.05 -19.06 -10.98
N PRO A 112 0.73 -19.82 -10.18
CA PRO A 112 0.53 -21.25 -10.05
C PRO A 112 -0.91 -21.59 -9.67
N PRO A 113 -1.51 -22.69 -10.16
CA PRO A 113 -2.89 -23.05 -9.82
C PRO A 113 -3.17 -23.13 -8.32
N ALA A 114 -2.19 -23.57 -7.52
CA ALA A 114 -2.31 -23.68 -6.07
C ALA A 114 -2.47 -22.31 -5.35
N THR A 115 -1.95 -21.24 -5.94
CA THR A 115 -2.00 -19.89 -5.34
C THR A 115 -2.98 -18.96 -6.02
N ARG A 116 -3.42 -19.28 -7.23
CA ARG A 116 -4.27 -18.40 -8.05
C ARG A 116 -5.56 -17.98 -7.37
N THR A 117 -6.19 -18.86 -6.61
CA THR A 117 -7.42 -18.60 -5.86
C THR A 117 -7.17 -18.33 -4.37
N ALA A 118 -5.92 -18.45 -3.92
CA ALA A 118 -5.57 -18.23 -2.53
C ALA A 118 -5.66 -16.74 -2.17
N GLN A 119 -6.16 -16.49 -0.97
CA GLN A 119 -6.04 -15.17 -0.35
C GLN A 119 -4.60 -14.91 0.08
N PRO A 120 -4.10 -13.65 0.04
CA PRO A 120 -2.71 -13.35 0.38
C PRO A 120 -2.26 -13.91 1.74
N TRP A 121 -3.11 -13.88 2.75
CA TRP A 121 -2.78 -14.39 4.08
C TRP A 121 -2.81 -15.91 4.22
N ALA A 122 -3.27 -16.64 3.21
CA ALA A 122 -3.13 -18.09 3.16
C ALA A 122 -1.73 -18.53 2.69
N LEU A 123 -0.92 -17.61 2.18
CA LEU A 123 0.45 -17.87 1.75
C LEU A 123 1.44 -17.76 2.91
N ASP A 124 2.57 -18.44 2.81
CA ASP A 124 3.65 -18.32 3.78
C ASP A 124 4.50 -17.08 3.49
N TRP A 125 4.24 -16.01 4.22
CA TRP A 125 4.94 -14.74 4.07
C TRP A 125 6.42 -14.81 4.46
N SER A 126 6.81 -15.80 5.28
CA SER A 126 8.22 -15.97 5.65
C SER A 126 9.10 -16.35 4.46
N LEU A 127 8.51 -16.95 3.43
CA LEU A 127 9.19 -17.31 2.19
C LEU A 127 9.23 -16.16 1.17
N ALA A 128 8.48 -15.08 1.40
CA ALA A 128 8.45 -13.94 0.49
C ALA A 128 9.75 -13.13 0.61
N PRO A 129 10.30 -12.63 -0.52
CA PRO A 129 11.46 -11.75 -0.47
C PRO A 129 11.16 -10.47 0.32
N GLU A 130 12.16 -10.01 1.08
CA GLU A 130 12.10 -8.69 1.68
C GLU A 130 12.32 -7.61 0.62
N TYR A 131 11.67 -6.46 0.82
CA TYR A 131 11.92 -5.32 -0.03
C TYR A 131 13.38 -4.88 0.07
N SER A 132 13.99 -4.65 -1.08
CA SER A 132 15.25 -3.91 -1.20
C SER A 132 15.26 -3.16 -2.53
N ASP A 133 15.99 -2.04 -2.58
CA ASP A 133 16.13 -1.30 -3.84
C ASP A 133 16.82 -2.13 -4.93
N ALA A 134 17.71 -3.05 -4.55
CA ALA A 134 18.35 -3.95 -5.49
C ALA A 134 17.35 -4.86 -6.20
N LEU A 135 16.36 -5.39 -5.49
CA LEU A 135 15.35 -6.30 -6.05
C LEU A 135 14.15 -5.58 -6.66
N TYR A 136 13.70 -4.50 -6.02
CA TYR A 136 12.40 -3.87 -6.34
C TYR A 136 12.48 -2.38 -6.67
N GLY A 137 13.66 -1.77 -6.66
CA GLY A 137 13.82 -0.34 -6.94
C GLY A 137 13.31 0.07 -8.32
N ASP A 138 13.55 -0.74 -9.36
CA ASP A 138 13.03 -0.46 -10.70
C ASP A 138 11.51 -0.54 -10.76
N LEU A 139 10.91 -1.55 -10.12
CA LEU A 139 9.46 -1.69 -10.03
C LEU A 139 8.84 -0.51 -9.26
N LYS A 140 9.44 -0.12 -8.14
CA LYS A 140 9.03 1.06 -7.36
C LYS A 140 8.99 2.32 -8.22
N ARG A 141 10.05 2.58 -9.00
CA ARG A 141 10.11 3.74 -9.91
C ARG A 141 9.05 3.69 -10.99
N ARG A 142 8.77 2.52 -11.57
CA ARG A 142 7.70 2.35 -12.57
C ARG A 142 6.33 2.63 -11.97
N ILE A 143 6.06 2.15 -10.76
CA ILE A 143 4.79 2.42 -10.06
C ILE A 143 4.67 3.93 -9.79
N ALA A 144 5.73 4.56 -9.28
CA ALA A 144 5.74 6.00 -9.04
C ALA A 144 5.51 6.81 -10.32
N ALA A 145 6.10 6.41 -11.44
CA ALA A 145 5.88 7.06 -12.74
C ALA A 145 4.42 6.94 -13.21
N CYS A 146 3.80 5.76 -13.06
CA CYS A 146 2.37 5.56 -13.38
C CYS A 146 1.47 6.43 -12.48
N LEU A 147 1.78 6.55 -11.20
CA LEU A 147 1.04 7.43 -10.28
C LEU A 147 1.18 8.90 -10.64
N SER A 148 2.35 9.37 -11.04
CA SER A 148 2.58 10.77 -11.39
C SER A 148 1.80 11.22 -12.62
N THR A 149 1.45 10.31 -13.53
CA THR A 149 0.61 10.59 -14.70
C THR A 149 -0.88 10.56 -14.38
N ALA A 150 -1.29 9.88 -13.31
CA ALA A 150 -2.68 9.71 -12.90
C ALA A 150 -3.16 10.83 -11.95
N ILE A 151 -2.23 11.44 -11.16
CA ILE A 151 -2.56 12.51 -10.21
C ILE A 151 -2.73 13.82 -10.99
N PRO A 152 -3.90 14.50 -10.89
CA PRO A 152 -4.09 15.80 -11.54
C PRO A 152 -3.04 16.80 -11.05
N LYS A 153 -2.35 17.46 -11.98
CA LYS A 153 -1.47 18.58 -11.65
C LYS A 153 -2.35 19.75 -11.20
N SER A 154 -2.19 20.16 -9.95
CA SER A 154 -2.82 21.36 -9.38
C SER A 154 -2.24 22.62 -10.03
#